data_8378e6aa9c85e59bf3ffebd4e9159dde
#
_entry.id   8378e6aa9c85e59bf3ffebd4e9159dde
#
_cell.length_a   1.000
_cell.length_b   1.000
_cell.length_c   1.000
_cell.angle_alpha   90.00
_cell.angle_beta   90.00
_cell.angle_gamma   90.00
#
_symmetry.space_group_name_H-M   'P 1'
#
loop_
_entity.id
_entity.type
_entity.pdbx_description
1 polymer ?
#
loop_
_entity_poly.entity_id
_entity_poly.type
_entity_poly.pdbx_seq_one_letter_code
_entity_poly.pdbx_strand_id
1 'polypeptide(L)'
;FLEKLLYNNSKEIEKVSHRKINYLINSNLTSPTVAYPVYTLENDGILVYPTTITTNVTAQYVRYPKDPNWTYSSINTGDPIFNPSAVGYQDFELPNSDFANLVVKILYYSGVQIREEQVTAAAKGEEVQDAQQKQ
;
A
#
# COMPACT_ATOMS: atom_id res chain seq x y z
N PHE A 1 -2.53 -7.03 -2.41
CA PHE A 1 -3.75 -7.67 -2.95
C PHE A 1 -4.24 -6.87 -4.14
N LEU A 2 -4.39 -7.50 -5.31
CA LEU A 2 -4.93 -6.89 -6.51
C LEU A 2 -6.47 -6.93 -6.44
N GLU A 3 -7.12 -5.77 -6.57
CA GLU A 3 -8.58 -5.67 -6.60
C GLU A 3 -9.10 -5.83 -8.02
N LYS A 4 -8.64 -4.97 -8.93
CA LYS A 4 -9.06 -5.04 -10.33
C LYS A 4 -8.04 -4.42 -11.28
N LEU A 5 -8.14 -4.77 -12.56
CA LEU A 5 -7.43 -4.15 -13.66
C LEU A 5 -8.39 -3.44 -14.59
N LEU A 6 -8.00 -2.28 -15.07
CA LEU A 6 -8.76 -1.49 -16.03
C LEU A 6 -7.94 -1.23 -17.28
N TYR A 7 -8.56 -1.38 -18.45
CA TYR A 7 -8.00 -0.95 -19.70
C TYR A 7 -8.60 0.40 -20.12
N ASN A 8 -7.74 1.35 -20.49
CA ASN A 8 -8.13 2.74 -20.79
C ASN A 8 -8.98 3.40 -19.67
N ASN A 9 -8.73 3.05 -18.40
CA ASN A 9 -9.46 3.54 -17.22
C ASN A 9 -10.98 3.35 -17.24
N SER A 10 -11.50 2.56 -18.17
CA SER A 10 -12.95 2.39 -18.35
C SER A 10 -13.42 0.94 -18.43
N LYS A 11 -12.62 0.08 -19.04
CA LYS A 11 -12.98 -1.33 -19.22
C LYS A 11 -12.32 -2.19 -18.18
N GLU A 12 -13.10 -2.93 -17.43
CA GLU A 12 -12.56 -3.93 -16.51
C GLU A 12 -12.00 -5.13 -17.29
N ILE A 13 -10.82 -5.58 -16.90
CA ILE A 13 -10.19 -6.76 -17.45
C ILE A 13 -10.54 -7.94 -16.56
N GLU A 14 -11.20 -8.95 -17.11
CA GLU A 14 -11.68 -10.11 -16.34
C GLU A 14 -10.52 -11.02 -15.93
N LYS A 15 -10.51 -11.44 -14.66
CA LYS A 15 -9.55 -12.44 -14.16
C LYS A 15 -9.92 -13.83 -14.62
N VAL A 16 -9.01 -14.50 -15.28
CA VAL A 16 -9.19 -15.88 -15.74
C VAL A 16 -8.09 -16.78 -15.13
N SER A 17 -8.46 -18.02 -14.79
CA SER A 17 -7.48 -19.00 -14.32
C SER A 17 -6.56 -19.44 -15.44
N HIS A 18 -5.31 -19.78 -15.08
CA HIS A 18 -4.30 -20.26 -16.03
C HIS A 18 -4.72 -21.49 -16.84
N ARG A 19 -5.59 -22.34 -16.28
CA ARG A 19 -6.14 -23.49 -17.02
C ARG A 19 -7.17 -23.07 -18.08
N LYS A 20 -8.02 -22.09 -17.76
CA LYS A 20 -9.11 -21.64 -18.61
C LYS A 20 -8.61 -20.81 -19.80
N ILE A 21 -7.51 -20.05 -19.63
CA ILE A 21 -7.00 -19.15 -20.68
C ILE A 21 -6.66 -19.90 -21.99
N ASN A 22 -6.06 -21.08 -21.89
CA ASN A 22 -5.71 -21.88 -23.06
C ASN A 22 -6.94 -22.29 -23.89
N TYR A 23 -8.05 -22.59 -23.24
CA TYR A 23 -9.31 -22.89 -23.94
C TYR A 23 -9.90 -21.66 -24.62
N LEU A 24 -9.81 -20.50 -23.95
CA LEU A 24 -10.31 -19.24 -24.50
C LEU A 24 -9.51 -18.81 -25.75
N ILE A 25 -8.18 -18.87 -25.69
CA ILE A 25 -7.32 -18.45 -26.80
C ILE A 25 -7.54 -19.32 -28.04
N ASN A 26 -7.75 -20.63 -27.85
CA ASN A 26 -7.93 -21.59 -28.95
C ASN A 26 -9.36 -21.63 -29.50
N SER A 27 -10.29 -20.87 -28.96
CA SER A 27 -11.67 -20.82 -29.40
C SER A 27 -11.93 -19.59 -30.26
N ASN A 28 -12.43 -19.78 -31.46
CA ASN A 28 -12.80 -18.67 -32.36
C ASN A 28 -13.94 -17.80 -31.82
N LEU A 29 -14.76 -18.34 -30.93
CA LEU A 29 -15.93 -17.65 -30.40
C LEU A 29 -15.66 -16.90 -29.09
N THR A 30 -14.76 -17.44 -28.24
CA THR A 30 -14.50 -16.91 -26.89
C THR A 30 -13.09 -16.35 -26.73
N SER A 31 -12.36 -16.23 -27.83
CA SER A 31 -11.01 -15.64 -27.80
C SER A 31 -11.03 -14.21 -27.25
N PRO A 32 -10.13 -13.87 -26.33
CA PRO A 32 -10.03 -12.51 -25.79
C PRO A 32 -9.83 -11.47 -26.89
N THR A 33 -10.54 -10.38 -26.80
CA THR A 33 -10.44 -9.25 -27.74
C THR A 33 -10.13 -7.96 -26.97
N VAL A 34 -9.75 -6.92 -27.70
CA VAL A 34 -9.55 -5.57 -27.08
C VAL A 34 -10.86 -5.03 -26.46
N ALA A 35 -12.02 -5.50 -26.95
CA ALA A 35 -13.31 -5.14 -26.38
C ALA A 35 -13.59 -5.90 -25.06
N TYR A 36 -13.11 -7.13 -24.96
CA TYR A 36 -13.29 -8.03 -23.81
C TYR A 36 -11.92 -8.63 -23.42
N PRO A 37 -11.04 -7.83 -22.81
CA PRO A 37 -9.73 -8.31 -22.39
C PRO A 37 -9.85 -9.17 -21.13
N VAL A 38 -8.92 -10.12 -20.99
CA VAL A 38 -8.80 -10.97 -19.81
C VAL A 38 -7.36 -10.96 -19.30
N TYR A 39 -7.14 -11.33 -18.05
CA TYR A 39 -5.79 -11.47 -17.51
C TYR A 39 -5.63 -12.73 -16.67
N THR A 40 -4.38 -13.19 -16.61
CA THR A 40 -3.94 -14.25 -15.70
C THR A 40 -2.91 -13.70 -14.72
N LEU A 41 -2.94 -14.20 -13.48
CA LEU A 41 -1.89 -13.94 -12.49
C LEU A 41 -0.82 -15.00 -12.61
N GLU A 42 0.43 -14.59 -12.76
CA GLU A 42 1.61 -15.44 -12.73
C GLU A 42 2.48 -15.08 -11.51
N ASN A 43 3.51 -15.88 -11.25
CA ASN A 43 4.37 -15.65 -10.10
C ASN A 43 5.11 -14.31 -10.15
N ASP A 44 5.48 -13.86 -11.35
CA ASP A 44 6.25 -12.63 -11.57
C ASP A 44 5.41 -11.44 -12.06
N GLY A 45 4.08 -11.63 -12.25
CA GLY A 45 3.31 -10.53 -12.78
C GLY A 45 1.92 -10.89 -13.28
N ILE A 46 1.44 -10.06 -14.17
CA ILE A 46 0.12 -10.14 -14.76
C ILE A 46 0.27 -10.21 -16.27
N LEU A 47 -0.29 -11.25 -16.88
CA LEU A 47 -0.39 -11.35 -18.32
C LEU A 47 -1.78 -10.95 -18.78
N VAL A 48 -1.85 -9.98 -19.70
CA VAL A 48 -3.10 -9.49 -20.28
C VAL A 48 -3.27 -10.05 -21.68
N TYR A 49 -4.48 -10.46 -22.01
CA TYR A 49 -4.87 -10.95 -23.34
C TYR A 49 -6.01 -10.09 -23.91
N PRO A 50 -5.99 -9.79 -25.22
CA PRO A 50 -4.97 -10.18 -26.20
C PRO A 50 -3.61 -9.50 -25.96
N THR A 51 -2.52 -10.15 -26.37
CA THR A 51 -1.13 -9.65 -26.21
C THR A 51 -0.85 -8.35 -26.97
N THR A 52 -1.80 -7.90 -27.79
CA THR A 52 -1.76 -6.59 -28.45
C THR A 52 -1.96 -5.43 -27.47
N ILE A 53 -2.50 -5.68 -26.26
CA ILE A 53 -2.62 -4.70 -25.20
C ILE A 53 -1.28 -4.63 -24.45
N THR A 54 -0.46 -3.64 -24.78
CA THR A 54 0.85 -3.43 -24.18
C THR A 54 0.92 -2.17 -23.30
N THR A 55 -0.08 -1.31 -23.38
CA THR A 55 -0.14 -0.02 -22.65
C THR A 55 -1.54 0.26 -22.13
N ASN A 56 -1.67 1.34 -21.35
CA ASN A 56 -2.95 1.83 -20.83
C ASN A 56 -3.69 0.84 -19.92
N VAL A 57 -2.94 -0.01 -19.22
CA VAL A 57 -3.48 -0.89 -18.18
C VAL A 57 -3.22 -0.25 -16.83
N THR A 58 -4.29 -0.03 -16.06
CA THR A 58 -4.23 0.52 -14.70
C THR A 58 -4.64 -0.54 -13.70
N ALA A 59 -3.84 -0.74 -12.66
CA ALA A 59 -4.12 -1.68 -11.58
C ALA A 59 -4.62 -0.93 -10.34
N GLN A 60 -5.71 -1.39 -9.76
CA GLN A 60 -6.14 -1.02 -8.41
C GLN A 60 -5.77 -2.14 -7.45
N TYR A 61 -4.95 -1.82 -6.46
CA TYR A 61 -4.44 -2.82 -5.53
C TYR A 61 -4.20 -2.24 -4.14
N VAL A 62 -4.31 -3.08 -3.14
CA VAL A 62 -3.92 -2.78 -1.77
C VAL A 62 -2.55 -3.40 -1.51
N ARG A 63 -1.63 -2.61 -1.02
CA ARG A 63 -0.29 -3.04 -0.63
C ARG A 63 0.00 -2.70 0.82
N TYR A 64 0.97 -3.36 1.40
CA TYR A 64 1.53 -2.93 2.67
C TYR A 64 2.18 -1.55 2.50
N PRO A 65 2.02 -0.64 3.47
CA PRO A 65 2.74 0.62 3.47
C PRO A 65 4.24 0.36 3.49
N LYS A 66 5.01 1.29 2.94
CA LYS A 66 6.47 1.25 3.05
C LYS A 66 6.88 1.52 4.47
N ASP A 67 7.98 0.90 4.89
CA ASP A 67 8.58 1.18 6.18
C ASP A 67 9.07 2.64 6.23
N PRO A 68 8.67 3.40 7.24
CA PRO A 68 9.13 4.77 7.39
C PRO A 68 10.63 4.80 7.68
N ASN A 69 11.33 5.76 7.09
CA ASN A 69 12.74 5.96 7.32
C ASN A 69 13.04 7.44 7.58
N TRP A 70 13.47 7.73 8.81
CA TRP A 70 13.84 9.07 9.22
C TRP A 70 15.28 9.35 8.80
N THR A 71 15.51 10.48 8.13
CA THR A 71 16.83 10.91 7.68
C THR A 71 17.23 12.22 8.34
N TYR A 72 18.53 12.39 8.56
CA TYR A 72 19.09 13.58 9.21
C TYR A 72 20.38 14.05 8.54
N SER A 73 20.73 15.29 8.78
CA SER A 73 22.04 15.86 8.52
C SER A 73 22.65 16.35 9.82
N SER A 74 23.96 16.20 9.99
CA SER A 74 24.66 16.70 11.17
C SER A 74 25.16 18.12 10.91
N ILE A 75 24.93 19.02 11.86
CA ILE A 75 25.58 20.35 11.89
C ILE A 75 26.97 20.26 12.54
N ASN A 76 27.71 21.37 12.48
CA ASN A 76 29.08 21.46 13.01
C ASN A 76 29.22 21.07 14.50
N THR A 77 28.12 21.14 15.28
CA THR A 77 28.05 20.69 16.68
C THR A 77 27.84 19.19 16.83
N GLY A 78 27.62 18.46 15.75
CA GLY A 78 27.32 17.02 15.76
C GLY A 78 25.84 16.65 15.98
N ASP A 79 24.98 17.61 16.27
CA ASP A 79 23.59 17.36 16.53
C ASP A 79 22.84 16.98 15.24
N PRO A 80 21.98 15.94 15.25
CA PRO A 80 21.22 15.54 14.10
C PRO A 80 20.01 16.47 13.88
N ILE A 81 19.91 17.04 12.68
CA ILE A 81 18.75 17.81 12.24
C ILE A 81 18.00 17.02 11.19
N PHE A 82 16.67 16.93 11.33
CA PHE A 82 15.80 16.30 10.36
C PHE A 82 16.00 16.86 8.95
N ASN A 83 16.19 15.96 7.97
CA ASN A 83 16.37 16.33 6.57
C ASN A 83 15.46 15.51 5.68
N PRO A 84 14.28 16.05 5.29
CA PRO A 84 13.32 15.36 4.42
C PRO A 84 13.77 15.25 2.96
N SER A 85 14.84 15.98 2.57
CA SER A 85 15.37 15.96 1.20
C SER A 85 16.51 14.95 1.01
N ALA A 86 16.90 14.23 2.07
CA ALA A 86 17.95 13.24 1.98
C ALA A 86 17.49 11.99 1.25
N VAL A 87 18.42 11.35 0.55
CA VAL A 87 18.15 10.09 -0.15
C VAL A 87 17.74 9.01 0.87
N GLY A 88 16.62 8.34 0.57
CA GLY A 88 16.08 7.28 1.43
C GLY A 88 15.05 7.76 2.45
N TYR A 89 14.71 9.05 2.50
CA TYR A 89 13.59 9.51 3.32
C TYR A 89 12.28 8.84 2.90
N GLN A 90 11.55 8.33 3.86
CA GLN A 90 10.23 7.74 3.68
C GLN A 90 9.33 8.13 4.84
N ASP A 91 8.30 8.90 4.54
CA ASP A 91 7.28 9.25 5.53
C ASP A 91 6.27 8.11 5.72
N PHE A 92 5.48 8.19 6.80
CA PHE A 92 4.38 7.26 7.05
C PHE A 92 3.31 7.38 5.97
N GLU A 93 2.96 6.27 5.35
CA GLU A 93 1.86 6.19 4.36
C GLU A 93 0.52 5.97 5.09
N LEU A 94 0.13 6.92 5.94
CA LEU A 94 -1.11 6.88 6.71
C LEU A 94 -2.03 8.04 6.33
N PRO A 95 -3.35 7.86 6.42
CA PRO A 95 -4.30 8.96 6.26
C PRO A 95 -4.16 9.98 7.40
N ASN A 96 -4.45 11.24 7.11
CA ASN A 96 -4.32 12.33 8.08
C ASN A 96 -5.13 12.10 9.38
N SER A 97 -6.24 11.37 9.29
CA SER A 97 -7.07 11.00 10.45
C SER A 97 -6.33 10.14 11.49
N ASP A 98 -5.29 9.41 11.07
CA ASP A 98 -4.60 8.45 11.94
C ASP A 98 -3.34 9.01 12.58
N PHE A 99 -2.95 10.26 12.25
CA PHE A 99 -1.76 10.87 12.82
C PHE A 99 -1.82 11.03 14.34
N ALA A 100 -2.98 11.39 14.90
CA ALA A 100 -3.13 11.52 16.35
C ALA A 100 -2.87 10.18 17.05
N ASN A 101 -3.46 9.10 16.51
CA ASN A 101 -3.26 7.75 17.03
C ASN A 101 -1.80 7.27 16.89
N LEU A 102 -1.13 7.66 15.79
CA LEU A 102 0.27 7.36 15.60
C LEU A 102 1.14 8.02 16.67
N VAL A 103 0.90 9.31 16.96
CA VAL A 103 1.62 10.04 18.01
C VAL A 103 1.43 9.38 19.38
N VAL A 104 0.19 9.02 19.73
CA VAL A 104 -0.10 8.33 21.00
C VAL A 104 0.66 7.00 21.08
N LYS A 105 0.69 6.21 20.01
CA LYS A 105 1.43 4.94 19.97
C LYS A 105 2.94 5.14 20.08
N ILE A 106 3.50 6.14 19.40
CA ILE A 106 4.92 6.47 19.51
C ILE A 106 5.26 6.85 20.96
N LEU A 107 4.47 7.71 21.60
CA LEU A 107 4.66 8.10 22.99
C LEU A 107 4.55 6.90 23.94
N TYR A 108 3.58 6.01 23.71
CA TYR A 108 3.42 4.79 24.49
C TYR A 108 4.67 3.90 24.42
N TYR A 109 5.20 3.63 23.22
CA TYR A 109 6.40 2.80 23.05
C TYR A 109 7.66 3.51 23.57
N SER A 110 7.76 4.82 23.40
CA SER A 110 8.86 5.61 23.97
C SER A 110 8.83 5.60 25.50
N GLY A 111 7.65 5.75 26.11
CA GLY A 111 7.45 5.66 27.55
C GLY A 111 7.85 4.28 28.13
N VAL A 112 7.56 3.20 27.41
CA VAL A 112 8.01 1.85 27.78
C VAL A 112 9.54 1.74 27.75
N GLN A 113 10.18 2.29 26.71
CA GLN A 113 11.66 2.25 26.57
C GLN A 113 12.38 3.04 27.66
N ILE A 114 11.91 4.22 27.98
CA ILE A 114 12.53 5.08 29.04
C ILE A 114 12.01 4.76 30.44
N ARG A 115 11.13 3.76 30.57
CA ARG A 115 10.50 3.32 31.83
C ARG A 115 9.75 4.43 32.57
N GLU A 116 9.20 5.39 31.88
CA GLU A 116 8.33 6.40 32.44
C GLU A 116 6.90 5.91 32.52
N GLU A 117 6.48 5.44 33.68
CA GLU A 117 5.12 4.89 33.92
C GLU A 117 4.03 5.92 33.64
N GLN A 118 4.27 7.21 33.93
CA GLN A 118 3.29 8.28 33.72
C GLN A 118 2.99 8.51 32.23
N VAL A 119 4.00 8.51 31.37
CA VAL A 119 3.82 8.66 29.91
C VAL A 119 3.07 7.46 29.33
N THR A 120 3.42 6.27 29.79
CA THR A 120 2.73 5.03 29.38
C THR A 120 1.27 5.01 29.79
N ALA A 121 0.95 5.47 31.01
CA ALA A 121 -0.43 5.54 31.52
C ALA A 121 -1.28 6.55 30.77
N ALA A 122 -0.73 7.74 30.48
CA ALA A 122 -1.44 8.77 29.69
C ALA A 122 -1.76 8.28 28.28
N ALA A 123 -0.77 7.68 27.58
CA ALA A 123 -0.96 7.15 26.23
C ALA A 123 -2.00 6.01 26.18
N LYS A 124 -2.01 5.12 27.15
CA LYS A 124 -3.05 4.08 27.29
C LYS A 124 -4.44 4.66 27.52
N GLY A 125 -4.53 5.72 28.32
CA GLY A 125 -5.81 6.38 28.60
C GLY A 125 -6.46 6.94 27.32
N GLU A 126 -5.68 7.59 26.46
CA GLU A 126 -6.17 8.11 25.19
C GLU A 126 -6.55 7.00 24.20
N GLU A 127 -5.78 5.91 24.11
CA GLU A 127 -6.11 4.78 23.24
C GLU A 127 -7.46 4.12 23.60
N VAL A 128 -7.76 4.01 24.90
CA VAL A 128 -9.05 3.47 25.37
C VAL A 128 -10.21 4.41 25.04
N GLN A 129 -10.03 5.73 25.19
CA GLN A 129 -11.05 6.71 24.84
C GLN A 129 -11.36 6.71 23.34
N ASP A 130 -10.33 6.64 22.49
CA ASP A 130 -10.49 6.56 21.04
C ASP A 130 -11.24 5.28 20.60
N ALA A 131 -10.95 4.16 21.24
CA ALA A 131 -11.63 2.90 20.96
C ALA A 131 -13.13 2.94 21.36
N GLN A 132 -13.47 3.68 22.41
CA GLN A 132 -14.87 3.87 22.84
C GLN A 132 -15.66 4.83 21.93
N GLN A 133 -15.00 5.82 21.34
CA GLN A 133 -15.66 6.76 20.42
C GLN A 133 -15.95 6.19 19.03
N LYS A 134 -15.27 5.10 18.65
CA LYS A 134 -15.44 4.43 17.35
C LYS A 134 -16.48 3.30 17.37
N GLN A 135 -17.15 3.06 18.49
CA GLN A 135 -18.28 2.13 18.62
C GLN A 135 -19.62 2.85 18.47
#